data_8451eab9db21351aa993c036843dc3dc
#
_entry.id   8451eab9db21351aa993c036843dc3dc
#
_cell.length_a   1.000
_cell.length_b   1.000
_cell.length_c   1.000
_cell.angle_alpha   90.00
_cell.angle_beta   90.00
_cell.angle_gamma   90.00
#
_symmetry.space_group_name_H-M   'P 1'
#
loop_
_entity.id
_entity.type
_entity.pdbx_description
1 polymer ?
#
loop_
_entity_poly.entity_id
_entity_poly.type
_entity_poly.pdbx_seq_one_letter_code
_entity_poly.pdbx_strand_id
1 'polypeptide(L)'
;MPPMPPHFLSADSPGHTHDHPDRPRRVRQPGEPLRIGVGGPVGSGKTALVAALCRQLRDELSLAVLTNDIYTTEDADFLRRNAVLPDARIAAVQTGGCPHTAIRDDITANLDAIDDLLAAHSGPGRPLDLILVESGGDNLTATFSSGLVDVQIFVIDVAGGDKVPRKGGPGVTFSDLLVINKTDLAPLVGADLDVMRRDAAAVRGDRPFVLISLTEDPAASAVLDWVRAQLQVAQDA
;
A
#
# COMPACT_ATOMS: atom_id res chain seq x y z
N MET A 1 -33.65 -17.72 49.51
CA MET A 1 -32.53 -17.16 48.72
C MET A 1 -33.14 -16.20 47.71
N PRO A 2 -32.92 -14.89 47.81
CA PRO A 2 -33.39 -13.94 46.78
C PRO A 2 -32.51 -14.04 45.54
N PRO A 3 -33.05 -13.77 44.33
CA PRO A 3 -32.28 -13.79 43.10
C PRO A 3 -31.31 -12.61 43.02
N MET A 4 -30.11 -12.88 42.55
CA MET A 4 -29.09 -11.83 42.27
C MET A 4 -29.54 -10.92 41.12
N PRO A 5 -29.29 -9.61 41.21
CA PRO A 5 -29.59 -8.69 40.12
C PRO A 5 -28.60 -8.89 38.93
N PRO A 6 -29.04 -8.61 37.71
CA PRO A 6 -28.17 -8.69 36.53
C PRO A 6 -27.07 -7.64 36.62
N HIS A 7 -25.82 -8.08 36.47
CA HIS A 7 -24.69 -7.17 36.27
C HIS A 7 -24.84 -6.49 34.92
N PHE A 8 -25.26 -5.24 34.94
CA PHE A 8 -25.03 -4.34 33.80
C PHE A 8 -23.53 -4.06 33.70
N LEU A 9 -22.90 -4.57 32.64
CA LEU A 9 -21.59 -4.10 32.23
C LEU A 9 -21.78 -2.65 31.83
N SER A 10 -21.20 -1.72 32.56
CA SER A 10 -21.13 -0.31 32.21
C SER A 10 -20.36 -0.16 30.90
N ALA A 11 -21.02 0.43 29.93
CA ALA A 11 -20.45 0.82 28.66
C ALA A 11 -19.57 2.10 28.80
N ASP A 12 -18.50 2.01 29.58
CA ASP A 12 -17.48 3.04 29.67
C ASP A 12 -16.09 2.38 29.75
N SER A 13 -15.74 1.65 28.69
CA SER A 13 -14.34 1.49 28.35
C SER A 13 -13.98 2.66 27.44
N PRO A 14 -13.03 3.55 27.82
CA PRO A 14 -12.52 4.54 26.91
C PRO A 14 -11.93 3.75 25.73
N GLY A 15 -12.54 3.94 24.55
CA GLY A 15 -11.99 3.41 23.32
C GLY A 15 -10.51 3.84 23.28
N HIS A 16 -9.62 2.87 23.15
CA HIS A 16 -8.25 3.16 22.81
C HIS A 16 -8.28 3.84 21.43
N THR A 17 -8.42 5.16 21.45
CA THR A 17 -8.04 5.99 20.33
C THR A 17 -6.55 5.74 20.18
N HIS A 18 -6.18 4.86 19.24
CA HIS A 18 -4.83 4.81 18.75
C HIS A 18 -4.61 6.10 17.97
N ASP A 19 -4.49 7.20 18.72
CA ASP A 19 -3.87 8.42 18.26
C ASP A 19 -2.44 8.02 17.91
N HIS A 20 -2.23 7.64 16.66
CA HIS A 20 -0.90 7.59 16.12
C HIS A 20 -0.55 9.05 15.82
N PRO A 21 0.31 9.69 16.66
CA PRO A 21 0.86 10.99 16.32
C PRO A 21 1.47 10.84 14.92
N ASP A 22 1.46 11.92 14.14
CA ASP A 22 2.12 11.98 12.84
C ASP A 22 3.48 11.31 12.98
N ARG A 23 3.62 10.10 12.43
CA ARG A 23 4.88 9.38 12.52
C ARG A 23 5.91 10.24 11.82
N PRO A 24 7.08 10.49 12.43
CA PRO A 24 8.10 11.26 11.77
C PRO A 24 8.40 10.59 10.43
N ARG A 25 8.13 11.29 9.35
CA ARG A 25 8.43 10.80 8.01
C ARG A 25 9.94 10.71 7.86
N ARG A 26 10.41 9.74 7.10
CA ARG A 26 11.82 9.65 6.73
C ARG A 26 12.27 10.98 6.12
N VAL A 27 13.37 11.52 6.62
CA VAL A 27 14.00 12.69 6.00
C VAL A 27 14.74 12.18 4.77
N ARG A 28 14.14 12.36 3.59
CA ARG A 28 14.75 11.99 2.32
C ARG A 28 15.93 12.92 2.04
N GLN A 29 17.07 12.34 1.63
CA GLN A 29 18.21 13.13 1.20
C GLN A 29 18.04 13.55 -0.28
N PRO A 30 18.58 14.70 -0.70
CA PRO A 30 18.58 15.08 -2.11
C PRO A 30 19.21 13.98 -2.99
N GLY A 31 18.50 13.59 -4.05
CA GLY A 31 18.94 12.53 -4.97
C GLY A 31 18.53 11.11 -4.55
N GLU A 32 17.93 10.90 -3.39
CA GLU A 32 17.30 9.62 -3.06
C GLU A 32 15.95 9.45 -3.77
N PRO A 33 15.62 8.23 -4.24
CA PRO A 33 14.32 7.95 -4.85
C PRO A 33 13.17 8.13 -3.86
N LEU A 34 12.01 8.54 -4.36
CA LEU A 34 10.76 8.42 -3.61
C LEU A 34 10.45 6.94 -3.38
N ARG A 35 10.09 6.57 -2.15
CA ARG A 35 9.68 5.20 -1.80
C ARG A 35 8.18 5.19 -1.50
N ILE A 36 7.42 4.44 -2.30
CA ILE A 36 5.97 4.29 -2.13
C ILE A 36 5.65 2.87 -1.69
N GLY A 37 5.07 2.70 -0.50
CA GLY A 37 4.54 1.42 -0.04
C GLY A 37 3.19 1.12 -0.67
N VAL A 38 2.99 -0.11 -1.14
CA VAL A 38 1.71 -0.61 -1.66
C VAL A 38 1.27 -1.78 -0.80
N GLY A 39 0.35 -1.53 0.13
CA GLY A 39 -0.17 -2.52 1.07
C GLY A 39 -1.62 -2.90 0.80
N GLY A 40 -2.09 -3.94 1.48
CA GLY A 40 -3.47 -4.39 1.42
C GLY A 40 -3.64 -5.90 1.45
N PRO A 41 -4.89 -6.41 1.58
CA PRO A 41 -5.17 -7.84 1.68
C PRO A 41 -4.71 -8.64 0.46
N VAL A 42 -4.55 -9.95 0.66
CA VAL A 42 -4.33 -10.89 -0.44
C VAL A 42 -5.49 -10.78 -1.44
N GLY A 43 -5.17 -10.77 -2.72
CA GLY A 43 -6.16 -10.70 -3.79
C GLY A 43 -6.76 -9.30 -4.04
N SER A 44 -6.41 -8.26 -3.30
CA SER A 44 -6.95 -6.90 -3.53
C SER A 44 -6.50 -6.26 -4.85
N GLY A 45 -5.44 -6.79 -5.47
CA GLY A 45 -4.90 -6.30 -6.74
C GLY A 45 -3.67 -5.39 -6.61
N LYS A 46 -2.93 -5.49 -5.50
CA LYS A 46 -1.67 -4.75 -5.28
C LYS A 46 -0.68 -4.95 -6.42
N THR A 47 -0.32 -6.20 -6.70
CA THR A 47 0.65 -6.55 -7.74
C THR A 47 0.21 -6.08 -9.12
N ALA A 48 -1.11 -6.19 -9.43
CA ALA A 48 -1.67 -5.66 -10.66
C ALA A 48 -1.56 -4.13 -10.74
N LEU A 49 -1.79 -3.43 -9.63
CA LEU A 49 -1.62 -1.98 -9.54
C LEU A 49 -0.14 -1.58 -9.71
N VAL A 50 0.78 -2.25 -9.01
CA VAL A 50 2.23 -2.05 -9.17
C VAL A 50 2.63 -2.25 -10.63
N ALA A 51 2.16 -3.31 -11.28
CA ALA A 51 2.44 -3.57 -12.70
C ALA A 51 1.87 -2.47 -13.60
N ALA A 52 0.67 -1.96 -13.34
CA ALA A 52 0.06 -0.86 -14.09
C ALA A 52 0.91 0.42 -13.97
N LEU A 53 1.25 0.82 -12.75
CA LEU A 53 2.09 2.00 -12.49
C LEU A 53 3.46 1.89 -13.17
N CYS A 54 4.12 0.73 -13.07
CA CYS A 54 5.41 0.51 -13.71
C CYS A 54 5.32 0.67 -15.24
N ARG A 55 4.29 0.09 -15.89
CA ARG A 55 4.11 0.21 -17.35
C ARG A 55 3.92 1.65 -17.79
N GLN A 56 3.21 2.45 -16.98
CA GLN A 56 2.96 3.86 -17.31
C GLN A 56 4.17 4.76 -17.06
N LEU A 57 5.02 4.42 -16.09
CA LEU A 57 6.10 5.31 -15.62
C LEU A 57 7.49 4.92 -16.14
N ARG A 58 7.71 3.68 -16.61
CA ARG A 58 9.05 3.16 -16.96
C ARG A 58 9.77 3.92 -18.06
N ASP A 59 9.03 4.56 -18.97
CA ASP A 59 9.61 5.33 -20.07
C ASP A 59 9.94 6.77 -19.64
N GLU A 60 9.32 7.27 -18.57
CA GLU A 60 9.50 8.60 -18.00
C GLU A 60 10.50 8.60 -16.84
N LEU A 61 10.46 7.57 -15.99
CA LEU A 61 11.20 7.47 -14.74
C LEU A 61 12.14 6.27 -14.70
N SER A 62 13.23 6.44 -13.96
CA SER A 62 14.06 5.34 -13.51
C SER A 62 13.46 4.74 -12.25
N LEU A 63 12.79 3.59 -12.35
CA LEU A 63 12.09 2.99 -11.22
C LEU A 63 12.49 1.54 -10.97
N ALA A 64 12.28 1.09 -9.74
CA ALA A 64 12.47 -0.28 -9.30
C ALA A 64 11.29 -0.75 -8.44
N VAL A 65 11.13 -2.05 -8.28
CA VAL A 65 10.12 -2.67 -7.42
C VAL A 65 10.79 -3.63 -6.45
N LEU A 66 10.35 -3.57 -5.21
CA LEU A 66 10.67 -4.52 -4.15
C LEU A 66 9.37 -5.19 -3.70
N THR A 67 9.25 -6.50 -3.89
CA THR A 67 8.10 -7.27 -3.40
C THR A 67 8.45 -8.00 -2.12
N ASN A 68 7.49 -8.05 -1.21
CA ASN A 68 7.57 -8.87 -0.01
C ASN A 68 6.58 -10.03 -0.15
N ASP A 69 7.01 -11.25 0.15
CA ASP A 69 6.13 -12.41 0.23
C ASP A 69 6.57 -13.32 1.37
N ILE A 70 5.63 -14.14 1.88
CA ILE A 70 5.87 -14.95 3.07
C ILE A 70 6.85 -16.09 2.77
N TYR A 71 6.59 -16.87 1.73
CA TYR A 71 7.35 -18.08 1.38
C TYR A 71 7.70 -18.20 -0.10
N THR A 72 7.26 -17.26 -0.92
CA THR A 72 7.40 -17.33 -2.38
C THR A 72 7.99 -16.08 -2.97
N THR A 73 8.24 -16.07 -4.25
CA THR A 73 8.59 -14.90 -5.05
C THR A 73 7.53 -14.63 -6.12
N GLU A 74 6.30 -15.09 -5.87
CA GLU A 74 5.24 -15.15 -6.88
C GLU A 74 4.90 -13.77 -7.47
N ASP A 75 4.84 -12.74 -6.61
CA ASP A 75 4.58 -11.36 -7.05
C ASP A 75 5.73 -10.83 -7.92
N ALA A 76 7.00 -11.05 -7.53
CA ALA A 76 8.15 -10.69 -8.35
C ALA A 76 8.18 -11.47 -9.67
N ASP A 77 7.88 -12.76 -9.63
CA ASP A 77 7.84 -13.62 -10.81
C ASP A 77 6.69 -13.24 -11.75
N PHE A 78 5.55 -12.80 -11.21
CA PHE A 78 4.47 -12.22 -12.01
C PHE A 78 4.95 -10.97 -12.75
N LEU A 79 5.64 -10.04 -12.09
CA LEU A 79 6.17 -8.83 -12.71
C LEU A 79 7.22 -9.16 -13.78
N ARG A 80 8.11 -10.13 -13.54
CA ARG A 80 9.11 -10.61 -14.50
C ARG A 80 8.47 -11.27 -15.72
N ARG A 81 7.56 -12.24 -15.52
CA ARG A 81 6.85 -12.93 -16.61
C ARG A 81 6.05 -11.99 -17.49
N ASN A 82 5.55 -10.89 -16.93
CA ASN A 82 4.81 -9.88 -17.68
C ASN A 82 5.71 -8.77 -18.25
N ALA A 83 7.04 -8.91 -18.17
CA ALA A 83 8.03 -7.95 -18.67
C ALA A 83 7.70 -6.50 -18.30
N VAL A 84 7.29 -6.32 -17.03
CA VAL A 84 6.88 -5.01 -16.50
C VAL A 84 8.08 -4.08 -16.42
N LEU A 85 9.20 -4.61 -15.91
CA LEU A 85 10.52 -3.98 -15.81
C LEU A 85 11.61 -5.00 -16.15
N PRO A 86 12.85 -4.53 -16.47
CA PRO A 86 14.02 -5.43 -16.50
C PRO A 86 14.24 -6.14 -15.15
N ASP A 87 14.66 -7.39 -15.19
CA ASP A 87 14.85 -8.23 -13.99
C ASP A 87 15.73 -7.58 -12.92
N ALA A 88 16.77 -6.87 -13.32
CA ALA A 88 17.65 -6.15 -12.39
C ALA A 88 16.96 -5.02 -11.60
N ARG A 89 15.72 -4.67 -11.96
CA ARG A 89 14.91 -3.65 -11.29
C ARG A 89 13.79 -4.24 -10.44
N ILE A 90 13.73 -5.57 -10.29
CA ILE A 90 12.73 -6.28 -9.50
C ILE A 90 13.46 -7.11 -8.45
N ALA A 91 13.37 -6.69 -7.20
CA ALA A 91 13.87 -7.43 -6.04
C ALA A 91 12.71 -8.13 -5.31
N ALA A 92 13.02 -9.23 -4.62
CA ALA A 92 12.07 -9.96 -3.79
C ALA A 92 12.68 -10.23 -2.42
N VAL A 93 11.93 -9.97 -1.37
CA VAL A 93 12.28 -10.31 0.02
C VAL A 93 11.30 -11.37 0.52
N GLN A 94 11.82 -12.51 0.97
CA GLN A 94 11.03 -13.52 1.66
C GLN A 94 11.01 -13.18 3.16
N THR A 95 9.82 -12.85 3.66
CA THR A 95 9.64 -12.30 5.00
C THR A 95 9.48 -13.34 6.09
N GLY A 96 9.37 -14.63 5.72
CA GLY A 96 9.10 -15.70 6.68
C GLY A 96 7.69 -15.59 7.29
N GLY A 97 7.49 -16.16 8.45
CA GLY A 97 6.16 -16.36 9.03
C GLY A 97 5.34 -15.13 9.42
N CYS A 98 5.90 -13.91 9.32
CA CYS A 98 5.16 -12.70 9.66
C CYS A 98 5.48 -11.53 8.71
N PRO A 99 4.69 -11.34 7.65
CA PRO A 99 4.93 -10.26 6.66
C PRO A 99 4.82 -8.85 7.25
N HIS A 100 4.01 -8.64 8.29
CA HIS A 100 3.93 -7.35 8.97
C HIS A 100 5.25 -6.93 9.59
N THR A 101 6.00 -7.87 10.17
CA THR A 101 7.28 -7.58 10.81
C THR A 101 8.25 -6.97 9.81
N ALA A 102 8.36 -7.54 8.62
CA ALA A 102 9.34 -7.12 7.62
C ALA A 102 9.10 -5.71 7.06
N ILE A 103 7.85 -5.25 7.00
CA ILE A 103 7.54 -3.91 6.49
C ILE A 103 7.38 -2.86 7.59
N ARG A 104 7.33 -3.27 8.87
CA ARG A 104 7.00 -2.37 9.97
C ARG A 104 7.99 -2.43 11.14
N ASP A 105 8.26 -3.62 11.69
CA ASP A 105 8.96 -3.77 12.98
C ASP A 105 10.46 -4.07 12.78
N ASP A 106 10.81 -4.94 11.83
CA ASP A 106 12.19 -5.24 11.42
C ASP A 106 12.31 -5.12 9.90
N ILE A 107 12.64 -3.93 9.46
CA ILE A 107 12.73 -3.57 8.05
C ILE A 107 14.11 -3.84 7.44
N THR A 108 15.03 -4.47 8.18
CA THR A 108 16.44 -4.62 7.79
C THR A 108 16.58 -5.29 6.42
N ALA A 109 15.92 -6.43 6.20
CA ALA A 109 16.02 -7.13 4.92
C ALA A 109 15.50 -6.30 3.73
N ASN A 110 14.48 -5.47 3.96
CA ASN A 110 13.97 -4.55 2.94
C ASN A 110 14.95 -3.40 2.67
N LEU A 111 15.60 -2.85 3.70
CA LEU A 111 16.61 -1.82 3.53
C LEU A 111 17.84 -2.35 2.79
N ASP A 112 18.32 -3.54 3.14
CA ASP A 112 19.44 -4.21 2.43
C ASP A 112 19.11 -4.40 0.95
N ALA A 113 17.91 -4.88 0.62
CA ALA A 113 17.47 -5.05 -0.77
C ALA A 113 17.32 -3.71 -1.52
N ILE A 114 16.91 -2.64 -0.83
CA ILE A 114 16.88 -1.29 -1.41
C ILE A 114 18.30 -0.79 -1.67
N ASP A 115 19.23 -0.99 -0.75
CA ASP A 115 20.63 -0.59 -0.90
C ASP A 115 21.29 -1.34 -2.07
N ASP A 116 21.00 -2.62 -2.25
CA ASP A 116 21.44 -3.40 -3.42
C ASP A 116 20.88 -2.83 -4.73
N LEU A 117 19.59 -2.49 -4.77
CA LEU A 117 18.97 -1.82 -5.93
C LEU A 117 19.62 -0.47 -6.22
N LEU A 118 19.87 0.34 -5.21
CA LEU A 118 20.54 1.63 -5.35
C LEU A 118 21.96 1.46 -5.85
N ALA A 119 22.74 0.53 -5.30
CA ALA A 119 24.11 0.25 -5.73
C ALA A 119 24.17 -0.23 -7.18
N ALA A 120 23.25 -1.11 -7.59
CA ALA A 120 23.18 -1.60 -8.97
C ALA A 120 22.85 -0.51 -9.98
N HIS A 121 22.22 0.60 -9.56
CA HIS A 121 21.77 1.70 -10.42
C HIS A 121 22.48 3.04 -10.14
N SER A 122 23.56 3.02 -9.34
CA SER A 122 24.39 4.21 -9.03
C SER A 122 25.48 4.54 -10.09
N GLY A 123 25.60 3.74 -11.15
CA GLY A 123 26.55 3.94 -12.24
C GLY A 123 26.27 5.18 -13.10
N PRO A 124 26.99 5.37 -14.23
CA PRO A 124 26.85 6.54 -15.11
C PRO A 124 25.49 6.61 -15.85
N GLY A 125 24.53 5.75 -15.46
CA GLY A 125 23.15 5.80 -15.90
C GLY A 125 22.31 6.78 -15.07
N ARG A 126 20.99 6.78 -15.33
CA ARG A 126 20.03 7.56 -14.59
C ARG A 126 19.80 6.91 -13.20
N PRO A 127 20.01 7.63 -12.08
CA PRO A 127 19.70 7.10 -10.75
C PRO A 127 18.21 6.76 -10.65
N LEU A 128 17.83 5.98 -9.63
CA LEU A 128 16.41 5.67 -9.39
C LEU A 128 15.66 6.93 -8.96
N ASP A 129 14.52 7.18 -9.58
CA ASP A 129 13.59 8.26 -9.20
C ASP A 129 12.53 7.74 -8.22
N LEU A 130 12.14 6.44 -8.36
CA LEU A 130 11.04 5.83 -7.63
C LEU A 130 11.33 4.37 -7.28
N ILE A 131 11.00 3.97 -6.05
CA ILE A 131 10.94 2.56 -5.63
C ILE A 131 9.52 2.27 -5.13
N LEU A 132 8.85 1.28 -5.73
CA LEU A 132 7.60 0.75 -5.23
C LEU A 132 7.90 -0.44 -4.31
N VAL A 133 7.40 -0.42 -3.07
CA VAL A 133 7.59 -1.50 -2.09
C VAL A 133 6.23 -2.15 -1.84
N GLU A 134 6.04 -3.38 -2.34
CA GLU A 134 4.80 -4.12 -2.19
C GLU A 134 4.84 -4.99 -0.92
N SER A 135 3.75 -5.01 -0.15
CA SER A 135 3.60 -5.90 1.01
C SER A 135 3.13 -7.29 0.61
N GLY A 136 3.44 -8.30 1.43
CA GLY A 136 3.13 -9.71 1.20
C GLY A 136 1.66 -10.12 1.33
N GLY A 137 0.72 -9.18 1.23
CA GLY A 137 -0.71 -9.49 1.33
C GLY A 137 -1.18 -9.66 2.76
N ASP A 138 -1.36 -8.56 3.43
CA ASP A 138 -1.73 -8.50 4.85
C ASP A 138 -3.23 -8.21 5.04
N ASN A 139 -3.66 -8.24 6.30
CA ASN A 139 -4.99 -7.80 6.69
C ASN A 139 -5.08 -6.25 6.71
N LEU A 140 -6.21 -5.70 7.14
CA LEU A 140 -6.45 -4.25 7.18
C LEU A 140 -5.56 -3.47 8.17
N THR A 141 -4.74 -4.16 8.97
CA THR A 141 -3.85 -3.55 9.98
C THR A 141 -2.44 -3.29 9.47
N ALA A 142 -2.07 -3.78 8.29
CA ALA A 142 -0.75 -3.61 7.73
C ALA A 142 -0.47 -2.14 7.39
N THR A 143 0.61 -1.63 7.95
CA THR A 143 1.17 -0.31 7.65
C THR A 143 2.67 -0.42 7.52
N PHE A 144 3.24 0.36 6.61
CA PHE A 144 4.69 0.43 6.46
C PHE A 144 5.33 1.28 7.56
N SER A 145 6.56 0.92 7.93
CA SER A 145 7.42 1.81 8.71
C SER A 145 7.74 3.08 7.93
N SER A 146 7.69 4.22 8.60
CA SER A 146 8.15 5.49 8.03
C SER A 146 9.67 5.51 7.75
N GLY A 147 10.44 4.56 8.27
CA GLY A 147 11.84 4.35 7.90
C GLY A 147 12.01 3.60 6.57
N LEU A 148 10.98 2.89 6.12
CA LEU A 148 11.03 2.11 4.89
C LEU A 148 10.48 2.88 3.69
N VAL A 149 9.34 3.56 3.85
CA VAL A 149 8.66 4.28 2.77
C VAL A 149 8.34 5.73 3.17
N ASP A 150 8.25 6.60 2.17
CA ASP A 150 7.92 8.02 2.35
C ASP A 150 6.41 8.23 2.43
N VAL A 151 5.66 7.53 1.56
CA VAL A 151 4.19 7.54 1.49
C VAL A 151 3.67 6.13 1.22
N GLN A 152 2.40 5.87 1.55
CA GLN A 152 1.79 4.56 1.34
C GLN A 152 0.44 4.61 0.64
N ILE A 153 0.25 3.70 -0.29
CA ILE A 153 -1.03 3.35 -0.90
C ILE A 153 -1.56 2.11 -0.19
N PHE A 154 -2.82 2.11 0.18
CA PHE A 154 -3.47 0.91 0.70
C PHE A 154 -4.61 0.47 -0.24
N VAL A 155 -4.56 -0.78 -0.69
CA VAL A 155 -5.49 -1.33 -1.68
C VAL A 155 -6.45 -2.29 -1.00
N ILE A 156 -7.73 -2.00 -1.08
CA ILE A 156 -8.82 -2.95 -0.76
C ILE A 156 -9.63 -3.19 -2.04
N ASP A 157 -10.53 -4.16 -2.02
CA ASP A 157 -11.43 -4.39 -3.15
C ASP A 157 -12.89 -4.56 -2.70
N VAL A 158 -13.80 -4.50 -3.67
CA VAL A 158 -15.24 -4.61 -3.42
C VAL A 158 -15.67 -6.01 -2.99
N ALA A 159 -14.89 -7.06 -3.29
CA ALA A 159 -15.23 -8.43 -2.92
C ALA A 159 -15.14 -8.68 -1.41
N GLY A 160 -14.39 -7.83 -0.69
CA GLY A 160 -14.38 -7.82 0.79
C GLY A 160 -15.69 -7.33 1.41
N GLY A 161 -16.61 -6.78 0.59
CA GLY A 161 -17.90 -6.23 0.98
C GLY A 161 -17.88 -4.73 1.23
N ASP A 162 -19.04 -4.10 1.05
CA ASP A 162 -19.21 -2.64 1.14
C ASP A 162 -18.92 -2.05 2.53
N LYS A 163 -18.85 -2.90 3.56
CA LYS A 163 -18.59 -2.49 4.95
C LYS A 163 -17.11 -2.38 5.30
N VAL A 164 -16.21 -2.80 4.39
CA VAL A 164 -14.77 -2.78 4.68
C VAL A 164 -14.26 -1.38 5.02
N PRO A 165 -14.59 -0.30 4.30
CA PRO A 165 -14.11 1.03 4.65
C PRO A 165 -14.48 1.45 6.07
N ARG A 166 -15.74 1.26 6.51
CA ARG A 166 -16.19 1.70 7.85
C ARG A 166 -15.66 0.84 9.00
N LYS A 167 -15.27 -0.44 8.71
CA LYS A 167 -14.58 -1.26 9.73
C LYS A 167 -13.21 -0.68 10.04
N GLY A 168 -12.66 0.10 9.13
CA GLY A 168 -11.40 0.78 9.31
C GLY A 168 -10.23 -0.18 9.40
N GLY A 169 -9.26 0.24 10.17
CA GLY A 169 -7.96 -0.36 10.34
C GLY A 169 -6.88 0.60 9.88
N PRO A 170 -5.66 0.52 10.44
CA PRO A 170 -4.60 1.49 10.16
C PRO A 170 -4.32 1.70 8.67
N GLY A 171 -4.35 0.63 7.86
CA GLY A 171 -4.15 0.72 6.41
C GLY A 171 -5.25 1.56 5.73
N VAL A 172 -6.52 1.32 6.08
CA VAL A 172 -7.65 2.07 5.51
C VAL A 172 -7.67 3.52 5.99
N THR A 173 -7.41 3.74 7.29
CA THR A 173 -7.61 5.06 7.92
C THR A 173 -6.42 5.99 7.70
N PHE A 174 -5.18 5.48 7.76
CA PHE A 174 -3.97 6.32 7.85
C PHE A 174 -3.07 6.27 6.62
N SER A 175 -3.34 5.42 5.61
CA SER A 175 -2.58 5.47 4.36
C SER A 175 -2.71 6.83 3.69
N ASP A 176 -1.68 7.26 2.96
CA ASP A 176 -1.71 8.52 2.21
C ASP A 176 -2.74 8.47 1.09
N LEU A 177 -2.91 7.31 0.43
CA LEU A 177 -3.98 7.04 -0.52
C LEU A 177 -4.66 5.71 -0.23
N LEU A 178 -5.99 5.67 -0.16
CA LEU A 178 -6.78 4.44 -0.19
C LEU A 178 -7.28 4.18 -1.60
N VAL A 179 -7.05 2.96 -2.10
CA VAL A 179 -7.58 2.49 -3.38
C VAL A 179 -8.65 1.42 -3.11
N ILE A 180 -9.86 1.67 -3.57
CA ILE A 180 -10.97 0.70 -3.58
C ILE A 180 -11.04 0.15 -5.00
N ASN A 181 -10.50 -1.06 -5.20
CA ASN A 181 -10.31 -1.68 -6.51
C ASN A 181 -11.45 -2.62 -6.88
N LYS A 182 -11.46 -3.07 -8.15
CA LYS A 182 -12.39 -4.04 -8.75
C LYS A 182 -13.84 -3.56 -8.71
N THR A 183 -14.07 -2.27 -8.92
CA THR A 183 -15.42 -1.69 -8.88
C THR A 183 -16.37 -2.29 -9.91
N ASP A 184 -15.84 -2.83 -11.01
CA ASP A 184 -16.55 -3.61 -12.01
C ASP A 184 -17.24 -4.87 -11.44
N LEU A 185 -16.69 -5.44 -10.36
CA LEU A 185 -17.28 -6.60 -9.69
C LEU A 185 -18.38 -6.24 -8.67
N ALA A 186 -18.57 -4.97 -8.34
CA ALA A 186 -19.51 -4.56 -7.30
C ALA A 186 -20.94 -5.13 -7.49
N PRO A 187 -21.55 -5.13 -8.71
CA PRO A 187 -22.87 -5.74 -8.92
C PRO A 187 -22.88 -7.25 -8.69
N LEU A 188 -21.77 -7.95 -8.97
CA LEU A 188 -21.66 -9.40 -8.86
C LEU A 188 -21.53 -9.86 -7.41
N VAL A 189 -20.91 -9.04 -6.56
CA VAL A 189 -20.67 -9.34 -5.13
C VAL A 189 -21.68 -8.65 -4.21
N GLY A 190 -22.63 -7.87 -4.77
CA GLY A 190 -23.64 -7.13 -4.02
C GLY A 190 -23.04 -6.00 -3.16
N ALA A 191 -21.94 -5.42 -3.59
CA ALA A 191 -21.32 -4.28 -2.91
C ALA A 191 -21.92 -2.95 -3.41
N ASP A 192 -22.26 -2.06 -2.48
CA ASP A 192 -22.75 -0.72 -2.78
C ASP A 192 -21.58 0.27 -2.76
N LEU A 193 -21.23 0.80 -3.95
CA LEU A 193 -20.12 1.73 -4.11
C LEU A 193 -20.36 3.10 -3.42
N ASP A 194 -21.63 3.53 -3.32
CA ASP A 194 -21.94 4.78 -2.62
C ASP A 194 -21.82 4.62 -1.10
N VAL A 195 -22.15 3.43 -0.58
CA VAL A 195 -21.85 3.09 0.81
C VAL A 195 -20.35 3.11 1.04
N MET A 196 -19.55 2.44 0.20
CA MET A 196 -18.10 2.42 0.33
C MET A 196 -17.48 3.81 0.26
N ARG A 197 -17.96 4.66 -0.65
CA ARG A 197 -17.49 6.05 -0.80
C ARG A 197 -17.78 6.88 0.44
N ARG A 198 -19.03 6.85 0.92
CA ARG A 198 -19.43 7.57 2.13
C ARG A 198 -18.65 7.12 3.36
N ASP A 199 -18.52 5.80 3.54
CA ASP A 199 -17.86 5.22 4.70
C ASP A 199 -16.33 5.48 4.66
N ALA A 200 -15.71 5.43 3.48
CA ALA A 200 -14.31 5.82 3.30
C ALA A 200 -14.09 7.29 3.66
N ALA A 201 -14.92 8.19 3.15
CA ALA A 201 -14.84 9.62 3.49
C ALA A 201 -14.98 9.85 5.01
N ALA A 202 -15.91 9.16 5.66
CA ALA A 202 -16.16 9.30 7.09
C ALA A 202 -14.96 8.89 7.96
N VAL A 203 -14.25 7.80 7.61
CA VAL A 203 -13.13 7.30 8.41
C VAL A 203 -11.79 7.94 8.06
N ARG A 204 -11.66 8.54 6.88
CA ARG A 204 -10.40 9.11 6.39
C ARG A 204 -10.30 10.63 6.57
N GLY A 205 -11.43 11.32 6.76
CA GLY A 205 -11.46 12.79 6.76
C GLY A 205 -10.94 13.33 5.42
N ASP A 206 -9.94 14.20 5.46
CA ASP A 206 -9.36 14.85 4.27
C ASP A 206 -8.37 13.98 3.49
N ARG A 207 -8.06 12.77 3.97
CA ARG A 207 -7.13 11.88 3.25
C ARG A 207 -7.77 11.33 1.97
N PRO A 208 -7.07 11.39 0.82
CA PRO A 208 -7.64 11.00 -0.46
C PRO A 208 -7.93 9.50 -0.55
N PHE A 209 -8.99 9.18 -1.28
CA PHE A 209 -9.27 7.82 -1.72
C PHE A 209 -9.83 7.81 -3.14
N VAL A 210 -9.66 6.70 -3.84
CA VAL A 210 -10.15 6.51 -5.21
C VAL A 210 -10.85 5.15 -5.34
N LEU A 211 -11.87 5.12 -6.19
CA LEU A 211 -12.54 3.90 -6.61
C LEU A 211 -12.09 3.62 -8.05
N ILE A 212 -11.55 2.41 -8.30
CA ILE A 212 -11.02 2.05 -9.62
C ILE A 212 -11.41 0.62 -10.01
N SER A 213 -11.32 0.35 -11.30
CA SER A 213 -11.25 -1.01 -11.87
C SER A 213 -10.04 -1.09 -12.79
N LEU A 214 -9.06 -1.90 -12.47
CA LEU A 214 -7.91 -2.13 -13.36
C LEU A 214 -8.29 -2.87 -14.65
N THR A 215 -9.49 -3.44 -14.72
CA THR A 215 -10.06 -4.02 -15.93
C THR A 215 -10.57 -2.94 -16.88
N GLU A 216 -11.26 -1.92 -16.34
CA GLU A 216 -11.84 -0.82 -17.12
C GLU A 216 -10.81 0.30 -17.39
N ASP A 217 -9.93 0.58 -16.43
CA ASP A 217 -8.80 1.50 -16.56
C ASP A 217 -7.47 0.80 -16.23
N PRO A 218 -6.87 0.08 -17.21
CA PRO A 218 -5.61 -0.62 -17.03
C PRO A 218 -4.40 0.30 -16.72
N ALA A 219 -4.53 1.61 -16.93
CA ALA A 219 -3.52 2.60 -16.59
C ALA A 219 -3.57 3.02 -15.12
N ALA A 220 -4.66 2.70 -14.41
CA ALA A 220 -4.92 3.19 -13.06
C ALA A 220 -4.79 4.73 -12.95
N SER A 221 -5.40 5.45 -13.88
CA SER A 221 -5.17 6.87 -14.15
C SER A 221 -5.22 7.74 -12.90
N ALA A 222 -6.22 7.56 -12.04
CA ALA A 222 -6.36 8.35 -10.81
C ALA A 222 -5.22 8.09 -9.80
N VAL A 223 -4.71 6.86 -9.74
CA VAL A 223 -3.56 6.51 -8.86
C VAL A 223 -2.27 7.03 -9.48
N LEU A 224 -2.12 6.92 -10.79
CA LEU A 224 -0.98 7.45 -11.54
C LEU A 224 -0.81 8.95 -11.34
N ASP A 225 -1.91 9.72 -11.43
CA ASP A 225 -1.90 11.16 -11.20
C ASP A 225 -1.49 11.50 -9.76
N TRP A 226 -1.97 10.72 -8.78
CA TRP A 226 -1.55 10.89 -7.39
C TRP A 226 -0.05 10.59 -7.21
N VAL A 227 0.48 9.53 -7.83
CA VAL A 227 1.92 9.19 -7.77
C VAL A 227 2.75 10.32 -8.38
N ARG A 228 2.35 10.88 -9.52
CA ARG A 228 3.04 12.03 -10.14
C ARG A 228 3.04 13.26 -9.23
N ALA A 229 1.94 13.53 -8.54
CA ALA A 229 1.88 14.62 -7.57
C ALA A 229 2.84 14.38 -6.39
N GLN A 230 2.98 13.13 -5.89
CA GLN A 230 3.95 12.82 -4.84
C GLN A 230 5.40 13.00 -5.31
N LEU A 231 5.70 12.64 -6.56
CA LEU A 231 7.02 12.84 -7.15
C LEU A 231 7.37 14.33 -7.26
N GLN A 232 6.41 15.18 -7.66
CA GLN A 232 6.61 16.62 -7.72
C GLN A 232 6.92 17.21 -6.34
N VAL A 233 6.10 16.88 -5.32
CA VAL A 233 6.34 17.30 -3.93
C VAL A 233 7.72 16.85 -3.46
N ALA A 234 8.12 15.65 -3.86
CA ALA A 234 9.39 15.08 -3.50
C ALA A 234 10.60 15.77 -4.18
N GLN A 235 10.42 16.37 -5.33
CA GLN A 235 11.47 17.14 -6.04
C GLN A 235 11.60 18.56 -5.51
N ASP A 236 10.51 19.12 -4.98
CA ASP A 236 10.46 20.51 -4.48
C ASP A 236 10.93 20.62 -3.00
N ALA A 237 11.15 19.49 -2.30
CA ALA A 237 11.56 19.40 -0.89
C ALA A 237 13.06 19.20 -0.73
#